data_52d298713cc249d973cbea66b2771042
#
_entry.id   52d298713cc249d973cbea66b2771042
#
_cell.length_a   1.000
_cell.length_b   1.000
_cell.length_c   1.000
_cell.angle_alpha   90.00
_cell.angle_beta   90.00
_cell.angle_gamma   90.00
#
_symmetry.space_group_name_H-M   'P 1'
#
loop_
_entity.id
_entity.type
_entity.pdbx_description
1 polymer ?
#
loop_
_entity_poly.entity_id
_entity_poly.type
_entity_poly.pdbx_seq_one_letter_code
_entity_poly.pdbx_strand_id
1 'polypeptide(L)'
;MVDVFEGGVRIQLVDKEGKSMFDLGSSKPTTLASRIMQVIGEQIKNLPNPVSVEGHTDSLAYKSSTYGNWELSTERALAAKKQLEEFGLNPNRLTRVAGYADTVPFIKENSEDPRNRRISIILLFPEAEKKKAPITSALPIHE
;
A
#
# COMPACT_ATOMS: atom_id res chain seq x y z
N MET A 1 4.78 8.46 8.18
CA MET A 1 3.79 9.55 8.28
C MET A 1 2.40 8.97 8.47
N VAL A 2 1.63 9.57 9.36
CA VAL A 2 0.26 9.11 9.66
C VAL A 2 -0.67 10.28 9.46
N ASP A 3 -1.78 10.06 8.73
CA ASP A 3 -2.80 11.08 8.58
C ASP A 3 -4.19 10.44 8.66
N VAL A 4 -5.17 11.27 9.01
CA VAL A 4 -6.57 10.86 9.10
C VAL A 4 -7.30 11.51 7.93
N PHE A 5 -8.09 10.71 7.23
CA PHE A 5 -8.91 11.22 6.13
C PHE A 5 -10.35 10.72 6.34
N GLU A 6 -11.25 11.10 5.44
CA GLU A 6 -12.66 10.78 5.63
C GLU A 6 -12.92 9.27 5.77
N GLY A 7 -12.17 8.45 5.03
CA GLY A 7 -12.37 6.99 5.03
C GLY A 7 -11.66 6.23 6.11
N GLY A 8 -10.72 6.84 6.84
CA GLY A 8 -9.95 6.11 7.84
C GLY A 8 -8.66 6.78 8.24
N VAL A 9 -7.72 5.95 8.68
CA VAL A 9 -6.36 6.36 9.05
C VAL A 9 -5.38 5.77 8.07
N ARG A 10 -4.51 6.61 7.52
CA ARG A 10 -3.51 6.17 6.55
C ARG A 10 -2.12 6.30 7.14
N ILE A 11 -1.37 5.19 7.10
CA ILE A 11 0.02 5.14 7.52
C ILE A 11 0.84 5.00 6.24
N GLN A 12 1.72 5.98 5.98
CA GLN A 12 2.53 5.95 4.78
C GLN A 12 4.00 5.71 5.12
N LEU A 13 4.57 4.67 4.51
CA LEU A 13 5.99 4.35 4.60
C LEU A 13 6.64 4.89 3.34
N VAL A 14 7.37 5.99 3.50
CA VAL A 14 7.88 6.78 2.38
C VAL A 14 9.39 6.62 2.32
N ASP A 15 9.92 6.37 1.11
CA ASP A 15 11.37 6.32 0.93
C ASP A 15 11.98 7.69 1.14
N LYS A 16 13.12 7.69 1.80
CA LYS A 16 13.95 8.88 1.97
C LYS A 16 15.34 8.57 1.47
N GLU A 17 16.10 9.60 1.20
CA GLU A 17 17.48 9.43 0.79
C GLU A 17 18.23 8.57 1.81
N GLY A 18 18.83 7.49 1.33
CA GLY A 18 19.57 6.55 2.16
C GLY A 18 18.72 5.62 3.00
N LYS A 19 17.38 5.68 2.91
CA LYS A 19 16.47 4.83 3.69
C LYS A 19 15.34 4.36 2.82
N SER A 20 15.51 3.20 2.19
CA SER A 20 14.52 2.62 1.30
C SER A 20 13.76 1.49 1.97
N MET A 21 12.50 1.36 1.62
CA MET A 21 11.67 0.26 2.09
C MET A 21 11.94 -1.03 1.31
N PHE A 22 12.38 -0.91 0.06
CA PHE A 22 12.70 -2.04 -0.79
C PHE A 22 14.02 -1.77 -1.51
N ASP A 23 14.70 -2.83 -1.90
CA ASP A 23 15.87 -2.69 -2.75
C ASP A 23 15.44 -2.13 -4.11
N LEU A 24 16.37 -1.46 -4.79
CA LEU A 24 16.09 -0.83 -6.08
C LEU A 24 15.50 -1.84 -7.05
N GLY A 25 14.33 -1.51 -7.61
CA GLY A 25 13.67 -2.35 -8.58
C GLY A 25 13.20 -3.70 -8.05
N SER A 26 13.12 -3.87 -6.74
CA SER A 26 12.78 -5.15 -6.12
C SER A 26 11.56 -5.00 -5.22
N SER A 27 10.84 -6.09 -5.03
CA SER A 27 9.77 -6.17 -4.03
C SER A 27 10.23 -6.83 -2.75
N LYS A 28 11.54 -7.06 -2.60
CA LYS A 28 12.10 -7.62 -1.37
C LYS A 28 12.25 -6.50 -0.33
N PRO A 29 11.59 -6.60 0.83
CA PRO A 29 11.71 -5.58 1.86
C PRO A 29 13.12 -5.53 2.44
N THR A 30 13.56 -4.31 2.76
CA THR A 30 14.81 -4.12 3.47
C THR A 30 14.63 -4.48 4.95
N THR A 31 15.75 -4.60 5.68
CA THR A 31 15.68 -4.81 7.12
C THR A 31 14.92 -3.69 7.82
N LEU A 32 15.13 -2.45 7.37
CA LEU A 32 14.40 -1.30 7.90
C LEU A 32 12.89 -1.47 7.70
N ALA A 33 12.47 -1.84 6.50
CA ALA A 33 11.05 -2.05 6.20
C ALA A 33 10.46 -3.13 7.08
N SER A 34 11.17 -4.25 7.25
CA SER A 34 10.69 -5.35 8.09
C SER A 34 10.50 -4.92 9.54
N ARG A 35 11.40 -4.11 10.08
CA ARG A 35 11.26 -3.62 11.44
C ARG A 35 10.06 -2.69 11.59
N ILE A 36 9.86 -1.83 10.63
CA ILE A 36 8.72 -0.91 10.65
C ILE A 36 7.40 -1.69 10.51
N MET A 37 7.37 -2.66 9.61
CA MET A 37 6.19 -3.50 9.43
C MET A 37 5.87 -4.31 10.69
N GLN A 38 6.89 -4.76 11.41
CA GLN A 38 6.67 -5.44 12.68
C GLN A 38 5.99 -4.52 13.69
N VAL A 39 6.48 -3.30 13.83
CA VAL A 39 5.88 -2.33 14.76
C VAL A 39 4.43 -2.05 14.36
N ILE A 40 4.18 -1.80 13.09
CA ILE A 40 2.82 -1.51 12.62
C ILE A 40 1.91 -2.72 12.84
N GLY A 41 2.38 -3.91 12.43
CA GLY A 41 1.58 -5.13 12.58
C GLY A 41 1.18 -5.39 14.02
N GLU A 42 2.13 -5.22 14.94
CA GLU A 42 1.86 -5.42 16.35
C GLU A 42 0.87 -4.40 16.92
N GLN A 43 0.91 -3.16 16.41
CA GLN A 43 -0.01 -2.13 16.87
C GLN A 43 -1.42 -2.33 16.35
N ILE A 44 -1.59 -2.86 15.14
CA ILE A 44 -2.91 -2.96 14.53
C ILE A 44 -3.55 -4.34 14.66
N LYS A 45 -2.81 -5.34 15.11
CA LYS A 45 -3.31 -6.72 15.13
C LYS A 45 -4.56 -6.92 15.97
N ASN A 46 -4.75 -6.11 17.00
CA ASN A 46 -5.89 -6.24 17.91
C ASN A 46 -7.02 -5.26 17.59
N LEU A 47 -6.87 -4.48 16.51
CA LEU A 47 -7.91 -3.55 16.08
C LEU A 47 -8.89 -4.27 15.16
N PRO A 48 -10.16 -3.86 15.16
CA PRO A 48 -11.17 -4.51 14.31
C PRO A 48 -11.26 -3.95 12.89
N ASN A 49 -10.54 -2.88 12.60
CA ASN A 49 -10.69 -2.15 11.34
C ASN A 49 -10.28 -2.98 10.13
N PRO A 50 -11.04 -2.91 9.03
CA PRO A 50 -10.56 -3.43 7.76
C PRO A 50 -9.30 -2.70 7.30
N VAL A 51 -8.43 -3.41 6.58
CA VAL A 51 -7.13 -2.90 6.17
C VAL A 51 -7.00 -2.96 4.66
N SER A 52 -6.48 -1.88 4.09
CA SER A 52 -6.13 -1.81 2.68
C SER A 52 -4.63 -1.50 2.57
N VAL A 53 -3.96 -2.08 1.59
CA VAL A 53 -2.53 -1.85 1.35
C VAL A 53 -2.35 -1.38 -0.09
N GLU A 54 -1.63 -0.28 -0.26
CA GLU A 54 -1.41 0.32 -1.58
C GLU A 54 0.06 0.58 -1.81
N GLY A 55 0.54 0.30 -3.03
CA GLY A 55 1.91 0.55 -3.43
C GLY A 55 1.99 1.62 -4.51
N HIS A 56 3.03 2.44 -4.42
CA HIS A 56 3.28 3.53 -5.36
C HIS A 56 4.76 3.58 -5.71
N THR A 57 5.07 3.95 -6.96
CA THR A 57 6.45 4.14 -7.41
C THR A 57 6.68 5.60 -7.77
N ASP A 58 7.94 5.97 -7.97
CA ASP A 58 8.26 7.20 -8.67
C ASP A 58 8.07 6.96 -10.18
N SER A 59 8.36 7.99 -10.99
CA SER A 59 8.17 7.92 -12.44
C SER A 59 9.37 7.36 -13.19
N LEU A 60 10.42 6.92 -12.50
CA LEU A 60 11.55 6.29 -13.18
C LEU A 60 11.08 4.99 -13.80
N ALA A 61 11.26 4.88 -15.11
CA ALA A 61 10.73 3.76 -15.86
C ALA A 61 11.56 2.51 -15.64
N TYR A 62 10.90 1.41 -15.35
CA TYR A 62 11.50 0.11 -15.45
C TYR A 62 11.63 -0.23 -16.93
N LYS A 63 12.80 -0.68 -17.34
CA LYS A 63 13.07 -0.84 -18.77
C LYS A 63 12.73 -2.21 -19.33
N SER A 64 12.00 -3.02 -18.62
CA SER A 64 11.54 -4.30 -19.12
C SER A 64 10.19 -4.15 -19.79
N SER A 65 9.97 -4.82 -20.91
CA SER A 65 8.69 -4.83 -21.58
C SER A 65 7.62 -5.63 -20.84
N THR A 66 8.05 -6.50 -19.92
CA THR A 66 7.13 -7.37 -19.19
C THR A 66 7.00 -7.01 -17.71
N TYR A 67 7.80 -6.06 -17.22
CA TYR A 67 7.79 -5.69 -15.82
C TYR A 67 8.01 -4.18 -15.71
N GLY A 68 7.00 -3.48 -15.28
CA GLY A 68 7.03 -2.03 -15.15
C GLY A 68 6.61 -1.58 -13.76
N ASN A 69 6.29 -0.31 -13.65
CA ASN A 69 5.89 0.27 -12.37
C ASN A 69 4.57 -0.30 -11.86
N TRP A 70 3.67 -0.73 -12.74
CA TRP A 70 2.44 -1.39 -12.33
C TRP A 70 2.74 -2.68 -11.58
N GLU A 71 3.57 -3.53 -12.15
CA GLU A 71 3.96 -4.79 -11.52
C GLU A 71 4.73 -4.54 -10.24
N LEU A 72 5.69 -3.62 -10.28
CA LEU A 72 6.53 -3.33 -9.12
C LEU A 72 5.69 -2.83 -7.94
N SER A 73 4.80 -1.86 -8.17
CA SER A 73 3.98 -1.30 -7.11
C SER A 73 3.04 -2.36 -6.51
N THR A 74 2.49 -3.21 -7.36
CA THR A 74 1.59 -4.27 -6.92
C THR A 74 2.33 -5.32 -6.10
N GLU A 75 3.50 -5.75 -6.56
CA GLU A 75 4.29 -6.74 -5.83
C GLU A 75 4.80 -6.22 -4.50
N ARG A 76 5.14 -4.92 -4.45
CA ARG A 76 5.55 -4.31 -3.19
C ARG A 76 4.39 -4.23 -2.20
N ALA A 77 3.19 -3.93 -2.69
CA ALA A 77 1.99 -3.95 -1.84
C ALA A 77 1.71 -5.36 -1.31
N LEU A 78 1.87 -6.38 -2.16
CA LEU A 78 1.71 -7.77 -1.74
C LEU A 78 2.76 -8.18 -0.72
N ALA A 79 4.01 -7.74 -0.89
CA ALA A 79 5.07 -8.02 0.08
C ALA A 79 4.74 -7.40 1.43
N ALA A 80 4.24 -6.17 1.44
CA ALA A 80 3.84 -5.50 2.66
C ALA A 80 2.69 -6.24 3.35
N LYS A 81 1.70 -6.67 2.58
CA LYS A 81 0.60 -7.48 3.09
C LYS A 81 1.11 -8.72 3.78
N LYS A 82 2.03 -9.45 3.16
CA LYS A 82 2.58 -10.68 3.73
C LYS A 82 3.28 -10.41 5.05
N GLN A 83 4.04 -9.32 5.13
CA GLN A 83 4.71 -8.96 6.38
C GLN A 83 3.73 -8.61 7.48
N LEU A 84 2.68 -7.86 7.17
CA LEU A 84 1.66 -7.56 8.16
C LEU A 84 1.03 -8.83 8.71
N GLU A 85 0.77 -9.81 7.85
CA GLU A 85 0.22 -11.09 8.28
C GLU A 85 1.20 -11.87 9.16
N GLU A 86 2.49 -11.84 8.80
CA GLU A 86 3.53 -12.48 9.63
C GLU A 86 3.58 -11.88 11.03
N PHE A 87 3.31 -10.59 11.15
CA PHE A 87 3.37 -9.89 12.42
C PHE A 87 2.01 -9.76 13.11
N GLY A 88 1.03 -10.54 12.69
CA GLY A 88 -0.19 -10.74 13.44
C GLY A 88 -1.48 -10.22 12.82
N LEU A 89 -1.43 -9.60 11.66
CA LEU A 89 -2.67 -9.15 11.00
C LEU A 89 -3.49 -10.37 10.55
N ASN A 90 -4.75 -10.42 10.99
CA ASN A 90 -5.67 -11.45 10.54
C ASN A 90 -5.99 -11.22 9.06
N PRO A 91 -5.77 -12.23 8.19
CA PRO A 91 -6.04 -12.07 6.76
C PRO A 91 -7.48 -11.65 6.45
N ASN A 92 -8.43 -12.01 7.29
CA ASN A 92 -9.83 -11.66 7.08
C ASN A 92 -10.08 -10.16 7.17
N ARG A 93 -9.16 -9.39 7.72
CA ARG A 93 -9.28 -7.93 7.78
C ARG A 93 -8.82 -7.25 6.49
N LEU A 94 -8.08 -7.96 5.65
CA LEU A 94 -7.62 -7.38 4.39
C LEU A 94 -8.79 -7.25 3.42
N THR A 95 -9.02 -6.04 2.93
CA THR A 95 -10.08 -5.78 1.97
C THR A 95 -9.55 -5.43 0.58
N ARG A 96 -8.29 -5.01 0.51
CA ARG A 96 -7.75 -4.57 -0.76
C ARG A 96 -6.23 -4.52 -0.73
N VAL A 97 -5.61 -4.99 -1.81
CA VAL A 97 -4.18 -4.79 -2.08
C VAL A 97 -4.09 -4.26 -3.50
N ALA A 98 -3.46 -3.11 -3.69
CA ALA A 98 -3.44 -2.45 -4.99
C ALA A 98 -2.10 -1.80 -5.27
N GLY A 99 -1.72 -1.78 -6.55
CA GLY A 99 -0.58 -1.02 -7.04
C GLY A 99 -1.05 0.07 -7.97
N TYR A 100 -0.51 1.26 -7.82
CA TYR A 100 -0.90 2.43 -8.60
C TYR A 100 0.19 2.94 -9.53
N ALA A 101 1.33 2.22 -9.62
CA ALA A 101 2.47 2.67 -10.41
C ALA A 101 2.87 4.09 -9.96
N ASP A 102 3.11 4.98 -10.93
CA ASP A 102 3.48 6.37 -10.65
C ASP A 102 2.31 7.34 -10.85
N THR A 103 1.06 6.82 -10.86
CA THR A 103 -0.11 7.62 -11.25
C THR A 103 -0.61 8.56 -10.18
N VAL A 104 -0.21 8.36 -8.91
CA VAL A 104 -0.66 9.20 -7.79
C VAL A 104 0.58 9.67 -7.02
N PRO A 105 1.30 10.67 -7.53
CA PRO A 105 2.52 11.12 -6.87
C PRO A 105 2.23 11.84 -5.56
N PHE A 106 3.07 11.56 -4.56
CA PHE A 106 3.04 12.27 -3.28
C PHE A 106 3.67 13.66 -3.44
N ILE A 107 4.81 13.71 -4.15
CA ILE A 107 5.49 14.97 -4.49
C ILE A 107 5.17 15.25 -5.95
N LYS A 108 4.19 16.12 -6.18
CA LYS A 108 3.69 16.38 -7.54
C LYS A 108 4.67 17.21 -8.37
N GLU A 109 5.48 18.02 -7.70
CA GLU A 109 6.43 18.91 -8.38
C GLU A 109 7.62 18.16 -8.96
N ASN A 110 7.89 16.96 -8.51
CA ASN A 110 8.99 16.15 -9.01
C ASN A 110 8.58 14.69 -9.02
N SER A 111 8.22 14.19 -10.18
CA SER A 111 7.73 12.81 -10.33
C SER A 111 8.80 11.76 -10.03
N GLU A 112 10.09 12.13 -10.08
CA GLU A 112 11.19 11.21 -9.80
C GLU A 112 11.63 11.26 -8.33
N ASP A 113 10.99 12.08 -7.52
CA ASP A 113 11.35 12.21 -6.10
C ASP A 113 11.21 10.85 -5.39
N PRO A 114 12.22 10.43 -4.62
CA PRO A 114 12.16 9.16 -3.89
C PRO A 114 10.94 9.04 -2.99
N ARG A 115 10.42 10.15 -2.48
CA ARG A 115 9.25 10.14 -1.60
C ARG A 115 7.97 9.70 -2.31
N ASN A 116 7.99 9.62 -3.64
CA ASN A 116 6.88 9.05 -4.40
C ASN A 116 6.85 7.53 -4.31
N ARG A 117 7.97 6.89 -3.95
CA ARG A 117 8.02 5.46 -3.66
C ARG A 117 7.51 5.26 -2.24
N ARG A 118 6.35 4.64 -2.11
CA ARG A 118 5.76 4.46 -0.79
C ARG A 118 4.79 3.31 -0.74
N ILE A 119 4.55 2.85 0.47
CA ILE A 119 3.48 1.90 0.79
C ILE A 119 2.51 2.62 1.72
N SER A 120 1.24 2.57 1.40
CA SER A 120 0.18 3.10 2.25
C SER A 120 -0.58 1.95 2.89
N ILE A 121 -0.68 1.98 4.21
CA ILE A 121 -1.47 1.02 4.98
C ILE A 121 -2.65 1.81 5.52
N ILE A 122 -3.85 1.42 5.14
CA ILE A 122 -5.05 2.18 5.45
C ILE A 122 -5.94 1.36 6.36
N LEU A 123 -6.22 1.92 7.54
CA LEU A 123 -7.20 1.36 8.47
C LEU A 123 -8.53 2.05 8.18
N LEU A 124 -9.48 1.32 7.65
CA LEU A 124 -10.76 1.90 7.23
C LEU A 124 -11.70 2.05 8.41
N PHE A 125 -12.43 3.15 8.46
CA PHE A 125 -13.51 3.30 9.42
C PHE A 125 -14.66 2.38 9.01
N PRO A 126 -15.35 1.75 9.97
CA PRO A 126 -16.46 0.85 9.62
C PRO A 126 -17.55 1.52 8.78
N GLU A 127 -17.82 2.81 9.01
CA GLU A 127 -18.80 3.55 8.25
C GLU A 127 -18.42 3.70 6.78
N ALA A 128 -17.12 3.91 6.50
CA ALA A 128 -16.62 4.04 5.14
C ALA A 128 -16.74 2.70 4.40
N GLU A 129 -16.49 1.59 5.09
CA GLU A 129 -16.64 0.27 4.50
C GLU A 129 -18.10 -0.02 4.14
N LYS A 130 -19.03 0.35 5.01
CA LYS A 130 -20.45 0.15 4.76
C LYS A 130 -20.98 0.99 3.62
N LYS A 131 -20.38 2.17 3.39
CA LYS A 131 -20.81 3.06 2.31
C LYS A 131 -20.37 2.61 0.93
N LYS A 132 -19.46 1.64 0.85
CA LYS A 132 -19.03 1.11 -0.43
C LYS A 132 -20.02 0.06 -0.89
N ALA A 133 -20.94 0.46 -1.76
CA ALA A 133 -21.86 -0.48 -2.36
C ALA A 133 -21.08 -1.46 -3.24
N PRO A 134 -21.45 -2.73 -3.24
CA PRO A 134 -20.85 -3.68 -4.17
C PRO A 134 -21.08 -3.23 -5.60
N ILE A 135 -20.08 -3.37 -6.44
CA ILE A 135 -20.17 -2.98 -7.85
C ILE A 135 -21.30 -3.73 -8.54
N THR A 136 -21.49 -4.99 -8.17
CA THR A 136 -22.52 -5.82 -8.77
C THR A 136 -23.93 -5.32 -8.51
N SER A 137 -24.14 -4.54 -7.45
CA SER A 137 -25.45 -3.97 -7.19
C SER A 137 -25.72 -2.72 -8.02
N ALA A 138 -24.66 -2.07 -8.51
CA ALA A 138 -24.77 -0.87 -9.32
C ALA A 138 -24.77 -1.17 -10.81
N LEU A 139 -24.29 -2.33 -11.22
CA LEU A 139 -24.19 -2.70 -12.62
C LEU A 139 -25.06 -3.91 -12.88
N PRO A 140 -26.22 -3.72 -13.52
CA PRO A 140 -27.05 -4.87 -13.88
C PRO A 140 -26.36 -5.63 -15.00
N ILE A 141 -25.62 -6.63 -14.62
CA ILE A 141 -24.93 -7.47 -15.57
C ILE A 141 -25.82 -8.63 -15.88
N HIS A 142 -26.43 -8.56 -17.00
CA HIS A 142 -27.25 -9.62 -17.41
C HIS A 142 -26.85 -10.08 -18.68
N GLU A 143 -26.94 -11.20 -18.80
CA GLU A 143 -26.88 -11.65 -19.93
C GLU A 143 -27.82 -12.16 -20.48
#